data_d52d8933fe2828dbcf565bdd996f12ea
#
_entry.id   d52d8933fe2828dbcf565bdd996f12ea
#
_cell.length_a   1.000
_cell.length_b   1.000
_cell.length_c   1.000
_cell.angle_alpha   90.00
_cell.angle_beta   90.00
_cell.angle_gamma   90.00
#
_symmetry.space_group_name_H-M   'P 1'
#
loop_
_entity.id
_entity.type
_entity.pdbx_description
1 polymer ?
#
loop_
_entity_poly.entity_id
_entity_poly.type
_entity_poly.pdbx_seq_one_letter_code
_entity_poly.pdbx_strand_id
1 'polypeptide(L)'
;MKDFNGKLAVVTGGASGVGLAIGEALAKEGAKVILTDIEQESLEASTATLAEQSLNVSCKVADVSDPTSMHELAKWCQSEHGSVHLLFNNAGVAPAELLPIWDTKPNDWQWAYGVNVMGVLHGIQAFVPDMLAHGEEARVINTCSGNCAFINLPATPIYTSSKASV
;
A
#
# COMPACT_ATOMS: atom_id res chain seq x y z
N MET A 1 13.05 3.51 13.57
CA MET A 1 13.20 4.82 12.92
C MET A 1 12.51 5.87 13.77
N LYS A 2 13.21 6.95 14.12
CA LYS A 2 12.67 8.04 14.96
C LYS A 2 12.63 9.38 14.20
N ASP A 3 13.31 9.46 13.07
CA ASP A 3 13.38 10.64 12.22
C ASP A 3 13.04 10.22 10.78
N PHE A 4 12.09 10.90 10.18
CA PHE A 4 11.64 10.66 8.81
C PHE A 4 12.20 11.68 7.81
N ASN A 5 12.91 12.71 8.29
CA ASN A 5 13.42 13.77 7.45
C ASN A 5 14.33 13.21 6.33
N GLY A 6 13.98 13.50 5.10
CA GLY A 6 14.70 13.06 3.90
C GLY A 6 14.56 11.56 3.57
N LYS A 7 13.86 10.77 4.38
CA LYS A 7 13.61 9.35 4.10
C LYS A 7 12.54 9.21 3.01
N LEU A 8 12.72 8.22 2.11
CA LEU A 8 11.76 7.92 1.05
C LEU A 8 10.77 6.87 1.54
N ALA A 9 9.48 7.18 1.46
CA ALA A 9 8.38 6.30 1.79
C ALA A 9 7.54 5.97 0.55
N VAL A 10 7.14 4.72 0.39
CA VAL A 10 6.16 4.27 -0.61
C VAL A 10 4.93 3.78 0.12
N VAL A 11 3.75 4.28 -0.28
CA VAL A 11 2.46 3.92 0.31
C VAL A 11 1.52 3.42 -0.78
N THR A 12 1.14 2.14 -0.74
CA THR A 12 0.16 1.56 -1.65
C THR A 12 -1.26 1.82 -1.17
N GLY A 13 -2.22 1.96 -2.10
CA GLY A 13 -3.57 2.41 -1.77
C GLY A 13 -3.57 3.87 -1.31
N GLY A 14 -2.73 4.70 -1.92
CA GLY A 14 -2.44 6.07 -1.51
C GLY A 14 -3.39 7.13 -2.04
N ALA A 15 -4.33 6.77 -2.92
CA ALA A 15 -5.26 7.73 -3.51
C ALA A 15 -6.30 8.26 -2.52
N SER A 16 -6.59 7.52 -1.45
CA SER A 16 -7.66 7.88 -0.51
C SER A 16 -7.46 7.27 0.88
N GLY A 17 -8.36 7.60 1.81
CA GLY A 17 -8.51 6.93 3.09
C GLY A 17 -7.23 6.85 3.93
N VAL A 18 -6.97 5.66 4.47
CA VAL A 18 -5.84 5.42 5.39
C VAL A 18 -4.49 5.61 4.70
N GLY A 19 -4.34 5.13 3.45
CA GLY A 19 -3.09 5.28 2.70
C GLY A 19 -2.72 6.75 2.45
N LEU A 20 -3.69 7.57 2.03
CA LEU A 20 -3.49 9.01 1.86
C LEU A 20 -3.13 9.70 3.19
N ALA A 21 -3.82 9.35 4.28
CA ALA A 21 -3.53 9.93 5.60
C ALA A 21 -2.13 9.55 6.12
N ILE A 22 -1.68 8.31 5.86
CA ILE A 22 -0.31 7.87 6.16
C ILE A 22 0.70 8.71 5.36
N GLY A 23 0.46 8.86 4.05
CA GLY A 23 1.35 9.65 3.20
C GLY A 23 1.45 11.10 3.64
N GLU A 24 0.31 11.73 3.94
CA GLU A 24 0.26 13.10 4.45
C GLU A 24 1.02 13.25 5.79
N ALA A 25 0.81 12.34 6.73
CA ALA A 25 1.47 12.37 8.02
C ALA A 25 3.00 12.25 7.87
N LEU A 26 3.48 11.32 7.05
CA LEU A 26 4.91 11.14 6.79
C LEU A 26 5.53 12.36 6.10
N ALA A 27 4.83 12.95 5.13
CA ALA A 27 5.32 14.14 4.44
C ALA A 27 5.41 15.35 5.38
N LYS A 28 4.47 15.51 6.33
CA LYS A 28 4.52 16.54 7.39
C LYS A 28 5.73 16.36 8.33
N GLU A 29 6.18 15.13 8.53
CA GLU A 29 7.38 14.80 9.31
C GLU A 29 8.68 14.86 8.46
N GLY A 30 8.62 15.39 7.24
CA GLY A 30 9.79 15.64 6.38
C GLY A 30 10.20 14.48 5.49
N ALA A 31 9.43 13.40 5.41
CA ALA A 31 9.67 12.33 4.44
C ALA A 31 9.37 12.80 3.02
N LYS A 32 10.07 12.19 2.04
CA LYS A 32 9.65 12.18 0.64
C LYS A 32 8.66 11.02 0.48
N VAL A 33 7.49 11.26 -0.07
CA VAL A 33 6.44 10.24 -0.15
C VAL A 33 6.06 9.96 -1.59
N ILE A 34 6.03 8.69 -1.95
CA ILE A 34 5.44 8.18 -3.18
C ILE A 34 4.10 7.54 -2.82
N LEU A 35 3.03 8.14 -3.30
CA LEU A 35 1.71 7.51 -3.26
C LEU A 35 1.51 6.65 -4.50
N THR A 36 0.98 5.45 -4.35
CA THR A 36 0.63 4.59 -5.48
C THR A 36 -0.75 3.99 -5.31
N ASP A 37 -1.48 3.92 -6.40
CA ASP A 37 -2.83 3.38 -6.46
C ASP A 37 -3.12 2.93 -7.91
N ILE A 38 -4.18 2.16 -8.12
CA ILE A 38 -4.68 1.82 -9.44
C ILE A 38 -5.59 2.93 -10.02
N GLU A 39 -6.20 3.74 -9.15
CA GLU A 39 -7.15 4.80 -9.50
C GLU A 39 -6.42 6.11 -9.85
N GLN A 40 -5.99 6.24 -11.09
CA GLN A 40 -5.11 7.33 -11.56
C GLN A 40 -5.66 8.71 -11.23
N GLU A 41 -6.91 9.02 -11.59
CA GLU A 41 -7.51 10.36 -11.41
C GLU A 41 -7.54 10.77 -9.92
N SER A 42 -7.95 9.85 -9.06
CA SER A 42 -8.00 10.07 -7.61
C SER A 42 -6.60 10.24 -7.01
N LEU A 43 -5.64 9.46 -7.48
CA LEU A 43 -4.25 9.51 -7.04
C LEU A 43 -3.59 10.85 -7.40
N GLU A 44 -3.77 11.32 -8.63
CA GLU A 44 -3.24 12.59 -9.11
C GLU A 44 -3.87 13.78 -8.35
N ALA A 45 -5.20 13.76 -8.16
CA ALA A 45 -5.91 14.82 -7.42
C ALA A 45 -5.45 14.91 -5.96
N SER A 46 -5.34 13.78 -5.27
CA SER A 46 -4.88 13.73 -3.88
C SER A 46 -3.42 14.19 -3.76
N THR A 47 -2.57 13.79 -4.68
CA THR A 47 -1.16 14.22 -4.71
C THR A 47 -1.04 15.72 -4.95
N ALA A 48 -1.81 16.28 -5.89
CA ALA A 48 -1.84 17.73 -6.14
C ALA A 48 -2.26 18.51 -4.90
N THR A 49 -3.31 18.05 -4.19
CA THR A 49 -3.77 18.66 -2.94
C THR A 49 -2.68 18.71 -1.86
N LEU A 50 -1.88 17.66 -1.72
CA LEU A 50 -0.77 17.63 -0.77
C LEU A 50 0.40 18.52 -1.23
N ALA A 51 0.67 18.57 -2.53
CA ALA A 51 1.71 19.43 -3.10
C ALA A 51 1.40 20.94 -2.90
N GLU A 52 0.11 21.34 -2.99
CA GLU A 52 -0.33 22.71 -2.67
C GLU A 52 -0.01 23.11 -1.21
N GLN A 53 0.09 22.15 -0.30
CA GLN A 53 0.52 22.36 1.08
C GLN A 53 2.05 22.38 1.24
N SER A 54 2.81 22.41 0.13
CA SER A 54 4.28 22.35 0.11
C SER A 54 4.85 21.04 0.69
N LEU A 55 4.08 19.97 0.69
CA LEU A 55 4.54 18.64 1.10
C LEU A 55 5.29 17.95 -0.04
N ASN A 56 6.34 17.23 0.29
CA ASN A 56 7.17 16.50 -0.69
C ASN A 56 6.52 15.17 -1.05
N VAL A 57 5.54 15.21 -1.94
CA VAL A 57 4.75 14.06 -2.38
C VAL A 57 4.79 13.95 -3.90
N SER A 58 4.98 12.74 -4.39
CA SER A 58 4.86 12.35 -5.80
C SER A 58 3.96 11.13 -5.91
N CYS A 59 3.52 10.79 -7.12
CA CYS A 59 2.73 9.58 -7.32
C CYS A 59 3.14 8.81 -8.57
N LYS A 60 2.80 7.52 -8.55
CA LYS A 60 2.94 6.60 -9.69
C LYS A 60 1.82 5.58 -9.65
N VAL A 61 1.10 5.42 -10.75
CA VAL A 61 0.08 4.38 -10.86
C VAL A 61 0.73 3.00 -10.84
N ALA A 62 0.20 2.10 -10.01
CA ALA A 62 0.58 0.70 -10.02
C ALA A 62 -0.56 -0.18 -9.48
N ASP A 63 -0.67 -1.38 -10.05
CA ASP A 63 -1.55 -2.44 -9.57
C ASP A 63 -0.76 -3.39 -8.66
N VAL A 64 -1.08 -3.41 -7.37
CA VAL A 64 -0.40 -4.28 -6.40
C VAL A 64 -0.63 -5.77 -6.68
N SER A 65 -1.72 -6.14 -7.37
CA SER A 65 -2.02 -7.52 -7.73
C SER A 65 -1.14 -8.04 -8.88
N ASP A 66 -0.48 -7.14 -9.64
CA ASP A 66 0.46 -7.49 -10.71
C ASP A 66 1.92 -7.36 -10.23
N PRO A 67 2.67 -8.47 -10.13
CA PRO A 67 4.08 -8.43 -9.73
C PRO A 67 4.95 -7.61 -10.70
N THR A 68 4.62 -7.57 -11.99
CA THR A 68 5.37 -6.77 -12.98
C THR A 68 5.20 -5.27 -12.69
N SER A 69 3.97 -4.81 -12.46
CA SER A 69 3.66 -3.44 -12.09
C SER A 69 4.41 -3.00 -10.83
N MET A 70 4.47 -3.86 -9.81
CA MET A 70 5.20 -3.56 -8.57
C MET A 70 6.72 -3.49 -8.74
N HIS A 71 7.30 -4.35 -9.59
CA HIS A 71 8.73 -4.26 -9.92
C HIS A 71 9.06 -3.01 -10.74
N GLU A 72 8.19 -2.59 -11.65
CA GLU A 72 8.35 -1.35 -12.41
C GLU A 72 8.25 -0.12 -11.51
N LEU A 73 7.32 -0.12 -10.54
CA LEU A 73 7.23 0.90 -9.52
C LEU A 73 8.53 1.01 -8.71
N ALA A 74 9.07 -0.11 -8.24
CA ALA A 74 10.31 -0.13 -7.44
C ALA A 74 11.50 0.42 -8.24
N LYS A 75 11.66 0.00 -9.50
CA LYS A 75 12.70 0.52 -10.39
C LYS A 75 12.56 2.03 -10.61
N TRP A 76 11.35 2.50 -10.84
CA TRP A 76 11.08 3.92 -11.02
C TRP A 76 11.39 4.71 -9.73
N CYS A 77 10.98 4.22 -8.56
CA CYS A 77 11.34 4.85 -7.29
C CYS A 77 12.85 4.99 -7.14
N GLN A 78 13.59 3.94 -7.42
CA GLN A 78 15.05 3.95 -7.30
C GLN A 78 15.72 4.92 -8.29
N SER A 79 15.25 4.97 -9.55
CA SER A 79 15.85 5.86 -10.57
C SER A 79 15.55 7.34 -10.32
N GLU A 80 14.32 7.68 -9.91
CA GLU A 80 13.89 9.07 -9.81
C GLU A 80 14.05 9.66 -8.39
N HIS A 81 13.98 8.82 -7.35
CA HIS A 81 13.89 9.29 -5.97
C HIS A 81 14.96 8.70 -5.05
N GLY A 82 15.62 7.61 -5.46
CA GLY A 82 16.64 6.91 -4.67
C GLY A 82 16.10 5.76 -3.84
N SER A 83 16.86 5.37 -2.82
CA SER A 83 16.56 4.18 -2.02
C SER A 83 15.33 4.36 -1.13
N VAL A 84 14.44 3.37 -1.14
CA VAL A 84 13.24 3.36 -0.32
C VAL A 84 13.57 2.92 1.11
N HIS A 85 13.11 3.68 2.09
CA HIS A 85 13.32 3.41 3.51
C HIS A 85 12.07 2.88 4.21
N LEU A 86 10.88 3.27 3.72
CA LEU A 86 9.60 2.90 4.29
C LEU A 86 8.69 2.34 3.19
N LEU A 87 8.24 1.11 3.35
CA LEU A 87 7.24 0.50 2.49
C LEU A 87 5.97 0.25 3.30
N PHE A 88 4.87 0.92 2.94
CA PHE A 88 3.55 0.66 3.48
C PHE A 88 2.73 -0.15 2.48
N ASN A 89 2.60 -1.44 2.71
CA ASN A 89 1.65 -2.30 2.01
C ASN A 89 0.27 -2.06 2.63
N ASN A 90 -0.41 -1.02 2.15
CA ASN A 90 -1.68 -0.57 2.70
C ASN A 90 -2.85 -0.83 1.75
N ALA A 91 -2.63 -0.94 0.44
CA ALA A 91 -3.69 -1.25 -0.52
C ALA A 91 -4.52 -2.45 -0.05
N GLY A 92 -5.82 -2.33 -0.14
CA GLY A 92 -6.71 -3.38 0.29
C GLY A 92 -8.15 -3.14 -0.16
N VAL A 93 -8.83 -4.23 -0.43
CA VAL A 93 -10.21 -4.24 -0.93
C VAL A 93 -11.08 -5.17 -0.11
N ALA A 94 -12.37 -4.90 -0.11
CA ALA A 94 -13.40 -5.77 0.47
C ALA A 94 -14.58 -5.84 -0.48
N PRO A 95 -15.20 -7.02 -0.68
CA PRO A 95 -16.47 -7.11 -1.39
C PRO A 95 -17.54 -6.23 -0.71
N ALA A 96 -18.33 -5.56 -1.53
CA ALA A 96 -19.38 -4.66 -1.04
C ALA A 96 -20.56 -5.44 -0.39
N GLU A 97 -20.80 -6.67 -0.84
CA GLU A 97 -21.88 -7.50 -0.35
C GLU A 97 -21.44 -8.27 0.91
N LEU A 98 -22.27 -8.20 1.96
CA LEU A 98 -22.11 -8.97 3.17
C LEU A 98 -22.83 -10.31 3.02
N LEU A 99 -22.09 -11.35 2.66
CA LEU A 99 -22.64 -12.68 2.35
C LEU A 99 -22.01 -13.76 3.24
N PRO A 100 -22.80 -14.80 3.60
CA PRO A 100 -22.23 -15.99 4.20
C PRO A 100 -21.35 -16.72 3.17
N ILE A 101 -20.37 -17.49 3.65
CA ILE A 101 -19.31 -18.07 2.80
C ILE A 101 -19.84 -18.90 1.62
N TRP A 102 -20.95 -19.60 1.81
CA TRP A 102 -21.57 -20.46 0.78
C TRP A 102 -22.27 -19.70 -0.35
N ASP A 103 -22.52 -18.40 -0.17
CA ASP A 103 -23.14 -17.53 -1.19
C ASP A 103 -22.10 -16.61 -1.87
N THR A 104 -20.83 -16.66 -1.46
CA THR A 104 -19.78 -15.83 -2.03
C THR A 104 -19.34 -16.33 -3.41
N LYS A 105 -18.87 -15.41 -4.27
CA LYS A 105 -18.42 -15.73 -5.62
C LYS A 105 -16.92 -16.02 -5.66
N PRO A 106 -16.46 -17.07 -6.37
CA PRO A 106 -15.03 -17.38 -6.49
C PRO A 106 -14.17 -16.20 -6.99
N ASN A 107 -14.68 -15.39 -7.91
CA ASN A 107 -13.96 -14.23 -8.44
C ASN A 107 -13.67 -13.17 -7.36
N ASP A 108 -14.58 -12.98 -6.38
CA ASP A 108 -14.37 -12.04 -5.28
C ASP A 108 -13.24 -12.50 -4.36
N TRP A 109 -13.08 -13.82 -4.18
CA TRP A 109 -11.93 -14.41 -3.47
C TRP A 109 -10.63 -14.14 -4.22
N GLN A 110 -10.59 -14.44 -5.52
CA GLN A 110 -9.39 -14.22 -6.35
C GLN A 110 -8.99 -12.74 -6.33
N TRP A 111 -9.94 -11.84 -6.51
CA TRP A 111 -9.70 -10.39 -6.47
C TRP A 111 -9.18 -9.94 -5.11
N ALA A 112 -9.88 -10.26 -4.03
CA ALA A 112 -9.49 -9.81 -2.70
C ALA A 112 -8.14 -10.40 -2.25
N TYR A 113 -7.87 -11.67 -2.53
CA TYR A 113 -6.57 -12.28 -2.23
C TYR A 113 -5.47 -11.73 -3.13
N GLY A 114 -5.75 -11.46 -4.41
CA GLY A 114 -4.82 -10.80 -5.32
C GLY A 114 -4.32 -9.47 -4.79
N VAL A 115 -5.22 -8.64 -4.28
CA VAL A 115 -4.87 -7.33 -3.71
C VAL A 115 -4.33 -7.46 -2.28
N ASN A 116 -5.12 -8.05 -1.35
CA ASN A 116 -4.84 -7.97 0.08
C ASN A 116 -3.66 -8.84 0.51
N VAL A 117 -3.42 -9.96 -0.16
CA VAL A 117 -2.38 -10.95 0.21
C VAL A 117 -1.23 -10.91 -0.78
N MET A 118 -1.51 -11.16 -2.06
CA MET A 118 -0.45 -11.18 -3.08
C MET A 118 0.15 -9.79 -3.29
N GLY A 119 -0.64 -8.72 -3.16
CA GLY A 119 -0.13 -7.34 -3.21
C GLY A 119 0.93 -7.05 -2.14
N VAL A 120 0.74 -7.56 -0.92
CA VAL A 120 1.77 -7.47 0.14
C VAL A 120 3.02 -8.26 -0.24
N LEU A 121 2.87 -9.49 -0.75
CA LEU A 121 3.99 -10.29 -1.21
C LEU A 121 4.76 -9.60 -2.35
N HIS A 122 4.06 -9.08 -3.36
CA HIS A 122 4.68 -8.38 -4.49
C HIS A 122 5.42 -7.12 -4.03
N GLY A 123 4.85 -6.35 -3.10
CA GLY A 123 5.52 -5.21 -2.49
C GLY A 123 6.83 -5.61 -1.80
N ILE A 124 6.80 -6.65 -0.98
CA ILE A 124 8.00 -7.18 -0.31
C ILE A 124 9.04 -7.62 -1.33
N GLN A 125 8.65 -8.40 -2.35
CA GLN A 125 9.57 -8.91 -3.37
C GLN A 125 10.19 -7.80 -4.22
N ALA A 126 9.42 -6.73 -4.52
CA ALA A 126 9.89 -5.63 -5.35
C ALA A 126 10.84 -4.68 -4.61
N PHE A 127 10.61 -4.40 -3.33
CA PHE A 127 11.32 -3.34 -2.62
C PHE A 127 12.37 -3.84 -1.62
N VAL A 128 12.11 -4.96 -0.92
CA VAL A 128 13.00 -5.40 0.17
C VAL A 128 14.43 -5.71 -0.28
N PRO A 129 14.69 -6.30 -1.46
CA PRO A 129 16.07 -6.52 -1.89
C PRO A 129 16.91 -5.22 -1.91
N ASP A 130 16.37 -4.14 -2.46
CA ASP A 130 17.04 -2.84 -2.50
C ASP A 130 17.11 -2.19 -1.11
N MET A 131 16.06 -2.34 -0.30
CA MET A 131 16.05 -1.87 1.09
C MET A 131 17.14 -2.54 1.95
N LEU A 132 17.48 -3.79 1.67
CA LEU A 132 18.60 -4.48 2.33
C LEU A 132 19.96 -4.04 1.77
N ALA A 133 20.03 -3.79 0.46
CA ALA A 133 21.28 -3.47 -0.24
C ALA A 133 21.85 -2.11 0.14
N HIS A 134 21.01 -1.09 0.39
CA HIS A 134 21.51 0.24 0.76
C HIS A 134 22.04 0.34 2.20
N GLY A 135 21.71 -0.63 3.08
CA GLY A 135 22.30 -0.75 4.41
C GLY A 135 21.85 0.31 5.44
N GLU A 136 20.91 1.19 5.10
CA GLU A 136 20.32 2.15 6.04
C GLU A 136 19.13 1.54 6.79
N GLU A 137 18.70 2.20 7.88
CA GLU A 137 17.50 1.77 8.59
C GLU A 137 16.27 1.86 7.71
N ALA A 138 15.60 0.73 7.52
CA ALA A 138 14.38 0.61 6.71
C ALA A 138 13.29 -0.17 7.45
N ARG A 139 12.02 0.04 7.06
CA ARG A 139 10.85 -0.63 7.64
C ARG A 139 9.86 -1.03 6.55
N VAL A 140 9.27 -2.21 6.71
CA VAL A 140 8.08 -2.66 5.97
C VAL A 140 6.92 -2.70 6.96
N ILE A 141 5.82 -2.09 6.59
CA ILE A 141 4.59 -2.03 7.36
C ILE A 141 3.44 -2.58 6.53
N ASN A 142 2.76 -3.60 7.05
CA ASN A 142 1.59 -4.19 6.40
C ASN A 142 0.33 -3.78 7.15
N THR A 143 -0.67 -3.26 6.42
CA THR A 143 -1.95 -2.87 7.01
C THR A 143 -2.85 -4.09 7.20
N CYS A 144 -2.93 -4.54 8.45
CA CYS A 144 -3.83 -5.59 8.89
C CYS A 144 -5.23 -5.02 9.22
N SER A 145 -6.07 -5.79 9.89
CA SER A 145 -7.41 -5.37 10.32
C SER A 145 -7.78 -6.03 11.64
N GLY A 146 -8.60 -5.36 12.44
CA GLY A 146 -9.23 -5.97 13.61
C GLY A 146 -10.06 -7.21 13.27
N ASN A 147 -10.56 -7.32 12.05
CA ASN A 147 -11.31 -8.48 11.56
C ASN A 147 -10.45 -9.76 11.42
N CYS A 148 -9.13 -9.63 11.41
CA CYS A 148 -8.25 -10.79 11.21
C CYS A 148 -8.21 -11.78 12.39
N ALA A 149 -8.39 -11.29 13.63
CA ALA A 149 -8.25 -12.13 14.82
C ALA A 149 -9.20 -11.77 15.96
N PHE A 150 -9.66 -10.52 16.07
CA PHE A 150 -10.34 -10.00 17.25
C PHE A 150 -11.84 -9.77 17.05
N ILE A 151 -12.28 -9.58 15.81
CA ILE A 151 -13.68 -9.29 15.47
C ILE A 151 -14.20 -10.39 14.56
N ASN A 152 -15.18 -11.14 15.04
CA ASN A 152 -15.86 -12.14 14.22
C ASN A 152 -17.04 -11.48 13.50
N LEU A 153 -16.90 -11.26 12.20
CA LEU A 153 -17.97 -10.81 11.31
C LEU A 153 -18.33 -11.92 10.32
N PRO A 154 -19.32 -12.77 10.62
CA PRO A 154 -19.64 -13.93 9.79
C PRO A 154 -19.97 -13.63 8.34
N ALA A 155 -20.41 -12.40 8.05
CA ALA A 155 -20.79 -11.97 6.70
C ALA A 155 -19.63 -11.36 5.89
N THR A 156 -18.38 -11.43 6.38
CA THR A 156 -17.21 -10.91 5.68
C THR A 156 -16.09 -11.95 5.52
N PRO A 157 -16.39 -13.20 5.10
CA PRO A 157 -15.42 -14.29 5.13
C PRO A 157 -14.20 -14.02 4.24
N ILE A 158 -14.38 -13.41 3.08
CA ILE A 158 -13.32 -13.09 2.13
C ILE A 158 -12.35 -12.07 2.74
N TYR A 159 -12.87 -10.94 3.22
CA TYR A 159 -12.05 -9.91 3.81
C TYR A 159 -11.34 -10.40 5.07
N THR A 160 -12.07 -11.03 5.98
CA THR A 160 -11.53 -11.57 7.24
C THR A 160 -10.39 -12.54 7.00
N SER A 161 -10.58 -13.53 6.10
CA SER A 161 -9.53 -14.51 5.79
C SER A 161 -8.33 -13.88 5.09
N SER A 162 -8.53 -12.96 4.14
CA SER A 162 -7.43 -12.28 3.46
C SER A 162 -6.60 -11.42 4.43
N LYS A 163 -7.24 -10.71 5.36
CA LYS A 163 -6.52 -9.92 6.38
C LYS A 163 -5.90 -10.75 7.49
N ALA A 164 -6.38 -11.98 7.73
CA ALA A 164 -5.72 -12.93 8.62
C ALA A 164 -4.45 -13.57 8.01
N SER A 165 -4.27 -13.43 6.69
CA SER A 165 -3.10 -13.95 5.96
C SER A 165 -1.94 -12.95 5.88
N VAL A 166 -2.13 -11.72 6.34
CA VAL A 166 -1.14 -10.62 6.35
C VAL A 166 -0.63 -10.35 7.75
#